data_20f8638e9886cf65c205be15aa9c1f78
#
_entry.id   20f8638e9886cf65c205be15aa9c1f78
#
_cell.length_a   1.000
_cell.length_b   1.000
_cell.length_c   1.000
_cell.angle_alpha   90.00
_cell.angle_beta   90.00
_cell.angle_gamma   90.00
#
_symmetry.space_group_name_H-M   'P 1'
#
loop_
_entity.id
_entity.type
_entity.pdbx_description
1 polymer ?
#
loop_
_entity_poly.entity_id
_entity_poly.type
_entity_poly.pdbx_seq_one_letter_code
_entity_poly.pdbx_strand_id
1 'polypeptide(L)'
;MGDGKEKPFEGEWRAVEGSAWNLSPLLYKENGFSEKKDAEALMEKLGAVLPSGAMSPEFSGAFLEKCEKKKEQKNPPLLYNLAELQNDCSRMFKISPDETLKIAQELYEKKLTTYPRTDARVLSSAVGKEIHKNIGGLRNFAPVSAYAVQILEENSYQKIAKTRYVNDKQITDHYAIIPTGQGFSALRSLSPASAKVYEVIARRFLSIFYPPAISQKVSLTVLVKSQQLPQGERFFASFKVLTQEGYLGVSRPSFFSSKKEEKEEKNGEEEEFSCDEAFLKVLQTMKKGEQLPLHSLSIKEGETSPPKRYNSGSLILTMENAGQFIEDEEL
;
A
#
# COMPACT_ATOMS: atom_id res chain seq x y z
N MET A 1 -27.14 22.98 16.37
CA MET A 1 -28.15 22.31 15.56
C MET A 1 -27.40 21.80 14.33
N GLY A 2 -26.82 20.62 14.41
CA GLY A 2 -25.99 20.04 13.36
C GLY A 2 -26.66 18.84 12.79
N ASP A 3 -27.04 18.88 11.53
CA ASP A 3 -27.40 17.71 10.74
C ASP A 3 -26.18 16.81 10.59
N GLY A 4 -25.88 16.02 11.62
CA GLY A 4 -24.97 14.90 11.53
C GLY A 4 -25.67 13.76 10.80
N LYS A 5 -25.71 13.82 9.48
CA LYS A 5 -26.10 12.66 8.67
C LYS A 5 -25.08 11.55 8.99
N GLU A 6 -25.55 10.54 9.72
CA GLU A 6 -24.82 9.30 9.95
C GLU A 6 -24.43 8.74 8.59
N LYS A 7 -23.14 8.70 8.31
CA LYS A 7 -22.65 8.05 7.08
C LYS A 7 -22.74 6.55 7.29
N PRO A 8 -23.52 5.81 6.50
CA PRO A 8 -23.58 4.35 6.57
C PRO A 8 -22.22 3.77 6.16
N PHE A 9 -21.91 2.61 6.68
CA PHE A 9 -20.75 1.83 6.29
C PHE A 9 -21.13 0.38 6.03
N GLU A 10 -20.32 -0.32 5.27
CA GLU A 10 -20.46 -1.73 4.99
C GLU A 10 -19.53 -2.55 5.88
N GLY A 11 -20.01 -3.71 6.31
CA GLY A 11 -19.23 -4.70 7.05
C GLY A 11 -19.37 -6.05 6.38
N GLU A 12 -18.28 -6.82 6.33
CA GLU A 12 -18.22 -8.15 5.75
C GLU A 12 -18.34 -9.20 6.85
N TRP A 13 -19.24 -10.17 6.66
CA TRP A 13 -19.38 -11.31 7.56
C TRP A 13 -18.19 -12.24 7.47
N ARG A 14 -17.78 -12.83 8.62
CA ARG A 14 -16.76 -13.87 8.69
C ARG A 14 -17.13 -14.97 9.71
N ALA A 15 -16.95 -16.21 9.31
CA ALA A 15 -17.12 -17.39 10.15
C ALA A 15 -15.93 -17.60 11.09
N VAL A 16 -15.76 -16.70 12.04
CA VAL A 16 -14.71 -16.78 13.06
C VAL A 16 -15.17 -17.59 14.28
N GLU A 17 -14.28 -17.79 15.25
CA GLU A 17 -14.60 -18.44 16.52
C GLU A 17 -15.86 -17.81 17.16
N GLY A 18 -16.83 -18.66 17.54
CA GLY A 18 -18.14 -18.26 18.06
C GLY A 18 -19.22 -18.04 17.00
N SER A 19 -18.92 -18.15 15.71
CA SER A 19 -19.90 -18.23 14.63
C SER A 19 -20.52 -19.63 14.57
N ALA A 20 -21.80 -19.70 14.21
CA ALA A 20 -22.50 -20.96 13.96
C ALA A 20 -21.92 -21.73 12.76
N TRP A 21 -21.19 -21.05 11.89
CA TRP A 21 -20.55 -21.62 10.69
C TRP A 21 -19.03 -21.75 10.80
N ASN A 22 -18.45 -21.52 11.98
CA ASN A 22 -17.00 -21.67 12.14
C ASN A 22 -16.54 -23.08 11.74
N LEU A 23 -15.53 -23.14 10.86
CA LEU A 23 -15.00 -24.40 10.29
C LEU A 23 -16.03 -25.25 9.52
N SER A 24 -17.15 -24.68 9.10
CA SER A 24 -18.16 -25.39 8.32
C SER A 24 -17.64 -25.81 6.95
N PRO A 25 -17.93 -27.05 6.47
CA PRO A 25 -17.56 -27.49 5.13
C PRO A 25 -18.34 -26.73 4.01
N LEU A 26 -19.36 -25.96 4.36
CA LEU A 26 -20.12 -25.13 3.41
C LEU A 26 -19.34 -23.85 3.01
N LEU A 27 -18.30 -23.52 3.74
CA LEU A 27 -17.49 -22.34 3.49
C LEU A 27 -16.49 -22.59 2.37
N TYR A 28 -16.35 -21.61 1.47
CA TYR A 28 -15.21 -21.51 0.58
C TYR A 28 -13.98 -20.98 1.34
N LYS A 29 -14.20 -19.91 2.14
CA LYS A 29 -13.25 -19.30 3.10
C LYS A 29 -14.03 -18.79 4.31
N GLU A 30 -13.34 -18.29 5.32
CA GLU A 30 -13.98 -17.74 6.53
C GLU A 30 -15.00 -16.61 6.23
N ASN A 31 -14.86 -15.91 5.12
CA ASN A 31 -15.72 -14.78 4.71
C ASN A 31 -16.69 -15.12 3.57
N GLY A 32 -16.88 -16.38 3.24
CA GLY A 32 -17.79 -16.72 2.15
C GLY A 32 -18.21 -18.18 2.10
N PHE A 33 -19.42 -18.40 1.65
CA PHE A 33 -19.97 -19.71 1.34
C PHE A 33 -19.61 -20.15 -0.08
N SER A 34 -19.56 -21.46 -0.29
CA SER A 34 -19.37 -22.04 -1.62
C SER A 34 -20.62 -21.90 -2.49
N GLU A 35 -21.81 -21.88 -1.88
CA GLU A 35 -23.08 -21.78 -2.57
C GLU A 35 -23.94 -20.65 -2.01
N LYS A 36 -24.65 -19.93 -2.90
CA LYS A 36 -25.51 -18.80 -2.55
C LYS A 36 -26.60 -19.16 -1.55
N LYS A 37 -27.20 -20.36 -1.68
CA LYS A 37 -28.26 -20.83 -0.77
C LYS A 37 -27.85 -20.84 0.69
N ASP A 38 -26.57 -21.13 0.98
CA ASP A 38 -26.06 -21.18 2.34
C ASP A 38 -25.90 -19.77 2.93
N ALA A 39 -25.52 -18.80 2.10
CA ALA A 39 -25.53 -17.37 2.45
C ALA A 39 -26.97 -16.84 2.68
N GLU A 40 -27.92 -17.27 1.85
CA GLU A 40 -29.34 -16.94 2.02
C GLU A 40 -29.89 -17.50 3.32
N ALA A 41 -29.53 -18.75 3.68
CA ALA A 41 -29.90 -19.36 4.95
C ALA A 41 -29.32 -18.61 6.16
N LEU A 42 -28.10 -18.10 6.08
CA LEU A 42 -27.53 -17.21 7.11
C LEU A 42 -28.33 -15.92 7.23
N MET A 43 -28.64 -15.27 6.11
CA MET A 43 -29.41 -14.02 6.10
C MET A 43 -30.81 -14.22 6.72
N GLU A 44 -31.51 -15.29 6.35
CA GLU A 44 -32.81 -15.64 6.92
C GLU A 44 -32.74 -15.83 8.44
N LYS A 45 -31.75 -16.59 8.93
CA LYS A 45 -31.53 -16.79 10.37
C LYS A 45 -31.18 -15.51 11.11
N LEU A 46 -30.52 -14.55 10.47
CA LEU A 46 -30.26 -13.23 11.03
C LEU A 46 -31.49 -12.32 11.01
N GLY A 47 -32.58 -12.76 10.39
CA GLY A 47 -33.83 -12.00 10.27
C GLY A 47 -33.84 -11.02 9.10
N ALA A 48 -33.04 -11.24 8.05
CA ALA A 48 -33.13 -10.46 6.83
C ALA A 48 -34.30 -10.90 5.97
N VAL A 49 -35.03 -9.93 5.41
CA VAL A 49 -36.18 -10.17 4.49
C VAL A 49 -35.65 -10.09 3.05
N LEU A 50 -35.64 -11.25 2.37
CA LEU A 50 -35.26 -11.34 0.96
C LEU A 50 -36.46 -10.99 0.06
N PRO A 51 -36.24 -10.33 -1.10
CA PRO A 51 -34.98 -9.94 -1.69
C PRO A 51 -34.48 -8.54 -1.28
N SER A 52 -35.23 -7.78 -0.49
CA SER A 52 -34.89 -6.41 -0.12
C SER A 52 -33.68 -6.32 0.82
N GLY A 53 -33.36 -7.40 1.53
CA GLY A 53 -32.33 -7.41 2.59
C GLY A 53 -32.74 -6.59 3.84
N ALA A 54 -33.98 -6.07 3.90
CA ALA A 54 -34.48 -5.36 5.06
C ALA A 54 -34.60 -6.30 6.27
N MET A 55 -34.54 -5.73 7.47
CA MET A 55 -34.57 -6.52 8.71
C MET A 55 -36.02 -6.76 9.18
N SER A 56 -36.31 -7.98 9.63
CA SER A 56 -37.57 -8.41 10.17
C SER A 56 -37.68 -8.16 11.69
N PRO A 57 -38.86 -8.33 12.32
CA PRO A 57 -39.01 -8.28 13.77
C PRO A 57 -38.20 -9.35 14.54
N GLU A 58 -37.72 -10.40 13.87
CA GLU A 58 -36.87 -11.43 14.48
C GLU A 58 -35.43 -10.91 14.72
N PHE A 59 -35.03 -9.86 14.05
CA PHE A 59 -33.74 -9.19 14.26
C PHE A 59 -33.70 -8.59 15.67
N SER A 60 -32.67 -8.94 16.42
CA SER A 60 -32.53 -8.53 17.82
C SER A 60 -31.60 -7.33 18.01
N GLY A 61 -30.82 -6.97 17.00
CA GLY A 61 -29.94 -5.81 17.01
C GLY A 61 -28.55 -6.08 16.47
N ALA A 62 -27.87 -5.00 16.13
CA ALA A 62 -26.46 -4.98 15.80
C ALA A 62 -25.71 -4.17 16.86
N PHE A 63 -24.63 -4.71 17.39
CA PHE A 63 -23.91 -4.12 18.52
C PHE A 63 -22.42 -4.04 18.19
N LEU A 64 -21.78 -2.93 18.53
CA LEU A 64 -20.34 -2.80 18.42
C LEU A 64 -19.65 -3.69 19.46
N GLU A 65 -19.11 -4.82 19.02
CA GLU A 65 -18.38 -5.73 19.90
C GLU A 65 -16.97 -5.26 20.16
N LYS A 66 -16.29 -4.74 19.12
CA LYS A 66 -14.88 -4.31 19.18
C LYS A 66 -14.64 -3.11 18.28
N CYS A 67 -13.86 -2.15 18.76
CA CYS A 67 -13.33 -1.03 18.01
C CYS A 67 -11.84 -0.92 18.27
N GLU A 68 -11.02 -1.30 17.32
CA GLU A 68 -9.57 -1.23 17.42
C GLU A 68 -9.05 -0.05 16.63
N LYS A 69 -8.12 0.68 17.24
CA LYS A 69 -7.49 1.87 16.66
C LYS A 69 -5.99 1.60 16.55
N LYS A 70 -5.46 1.66 15.35
CA LYS A 70 -4.05 1.42 15.10
C LYS A 70 -3.45 2.56 14.28
N LYS A 71 -2.29 3.04 14.71
CA LYS A 71 -1.47 3.94 13.92
C LYS A 71 -0.50 3.10 13.11
N GLU A 72 -0.58 3.19 11.79
CA GLU A 72 0.30 2.52 10.86
C GLU A 72 1.32 3.51 10.32
N GLN A 73 2.58 3.10 10.35
CA GLN A 73 3.69 3.87 9.84
C GLN A 73 4.33 3.14 8.68
N LYS A 74 4.36 3.77 7.50
CA LYS A 74 5.02 3.24 6.30
C LYS A 74 6.26 4.07 6.02
N ASN A 75 7.43 3.46 6.21
CA ASN A 75 8.70 4.12 5.91
C ASN A 75 8.91 4.22 4.39
N PRO A 76 9.70 5.20 3.91
CA PRO A 76 10.15 5.21 2.51
C PRO A 76 10.78 3.87 2.14
N PRO A 77 10.51 3.35 0.93
CA PRO A 77 11.13 2.11 0.47
C PRO A 77 12.66 2.28 0.37
N LEU A 78 13.39 1.15 0.36
CA LEU A 78 14.82 1.18 0.07
C LEU A 78 15.07 1.74 -1.33
N LEU A 79 16.30 2.17 -1.58
CA LEU A 79 16.72 2.69 -2.87
C LEU A 79 16.61 1.62 -3.97
N TYR A 80 16.78 2.04 -5.21
CA TYR A 80 16.76 1.10 -6.33
C TYR A 80 18.07 0.33 -6.45
N ASN A 81 17.95 -0.99 -6.59
CA ASN A 81 18.85 -1.84 -7.36
C ASN A 81 18.28 -2.01 -8.78
N LEU A 82 18.96 -2.81 -9.61
CA LEU A 82 18.51 -3.01 -11.00
C LEU A 82 17.15 -3.71 -11.09
N ALA A 83 16.93 -4.78 -10.34
CA ALA A 83 15.69 -5.58 -10.40
C ALA A 83 14.46 -4.78 -9.96
N GLU A 84 14.57 -4.03 -8.87
CA GLU A 84 13.49 -3.15 -8.41
C GLU A 84 13.17 -2.03 -9.43
N LEU A 85 14.21 -1.44 -10.04
CA LEU A 85 14.02 -0.45 -11.08
C LEU A 85 13.32 -1.04 -12.30
N GLN A 86 13.72 -2.23 -12.74
CA GLN A 86 13.11 -2.95 -13.86
C GLN A 86 11.65 -3.30 -13.58
N ASN A 87 11.34 -3.76 -12.36
CA ASN A 87 9.97 -4.06 -11.96
C ASN A 87 9.09 -2.79 -11.97
N ASP A 88 9.55 -1.70 -11.36
CA ASP A 88 8.79 -0.45 -11.33
C ASP A 88 8.62 0.15 -12.72
N CYS A 89 9.65 0.14 -13.57
CA CYS A 89 9.55 0.61 -14.95
C CYS A 89 8.61 -0.26 -15.80
N SER A 90 8.65 -1.58 -15.63
CA SER A 90 7.69 -2.48 -16.30
C SER A 90 6.25 -2.20 -15.89
N ARG A 91 6.02 -1.96 -14.60
CA ARG A 91 4.70 -1.62 -14.06
C ARG A 91 4.21 -0.25 -14.55
N MET A 92 5.04 0.79 -14.45
CA MET A 92 4.65 2.17 -14.75
C MET A 92 4.63 2.51 -16.23
N PHE A 93 5.61 2.02 -16.99
CA PHE A 93 5.83 2.42 -18.38
C PHE A 93 5.58 1.31 -19.40
N LYS A 94 5.38 0.07 -18.94
CA LYS A 94 5.20 -1.12 -19.79
C LYS A 94 6.42 -1.39 -20.68
N ILE A 95 7.61 -0.96 -20.26
CA ILE A 95 8.87 -1.25 -20.93
C ILE A 95 9.50 -2.54 -20.39
N SER A 96 10.31 -3.19 -21.24
CA SER A 96 10.98 -4.43 -20.85
C SER A 96 12.14 -4.19 -19.86
N PRO A 97 12.57 -5.24 -19.12
CA PRO A 97 13.76 -5.16 -18.29
C PRO A 97 15.02 -4.77 -19.06
N ASP A 98 15.19 -5.28 -20.30
CA ASP A 98 16.32 -4.95 -21.15
C ASP A 98 16.31 -3.47 -21.58
N GLU A 99 15.13 -2.94 -21.91
CA GLU A 99 14.99 -1.53 -22.24
C GLU A 99 15.26 -0.64 -21.01
N THR A 100 14.79 -1.04 -19.83
CA THR A 100 15.10 -0.35 -18.58
C THR A 100 16.60 -0.35 -18.31
N LEU A 101 17.29 -1.48 -18.51
CA LEU A 101 18.75 -1.56 -18.35
C LEU A 101 19.48 -0.65 -19.35
N LYS A 102 19.06 -0.60 -20.62
CA LYS A 102 19.63 0.31 -21.62
C LYS A 102 19.47 1.77 -21.21
N ILE A 103 18.30 2.16 -20.72
CA ILE A 103 18.05 3.51 -20.21
C ILE A 103 18.93 3.80 -18.99
N ALA A 104 18.98 2.89 -18.04
CA ALA A 104 19.81 3.06 -16.84
C ALA A 104 21.32 3.18 -17.18
N GLN A 105 21.80 2.43 -18.17
CA GLN A 105 23.14 2.51 -18.70
C GLN A 105 23.39 3.87 -19.37
N GLU A 106 22.46 4.35 -20.20
CA GLU A 106 22.53 5.70 -20.79
C GLU A 106 22.63 6.79 -19.72
N LEU A 107 21.81 6.72 -18.68
CA LEU A 107 21.82 7.68 -17.58
C LEU A 107 23.16 7.68 -16.83
N TYR A 108 23.74 6.51 -16.62
CA TYR A 108 25.08 6.36 -16.03
C TYR A 108 26.18 6.97 -16.91
N GLU A 109 26.22 6.65 -18.21
CA GLU A 109 27.19 7.17 -19.16
C GLU A 109 27.14 8.71 -19.27
N LYS A 110 25.93 9.27 -19.17
CA LYS A 110 25.68 10.70 -19.09
C LYS A 110 25.96 11.30 -17.71
N LYS A 111 26.49 10.54 -16.77
CA LYS A 111 26.82 10.94 -15.39
C LYS A 111 25.63 11.44 -14.57
N LEU A 112 24.42 11.05 -14.93
CA LEU A 112 23.19 11.42 -14.22
C LEU A 112 22.94 10.51 -13.02
N THR A 113 23.25 9.21 -13.14
CA THR A 113 23.07 8.21 -12.08
C THR A 113 24.36 7.46 -11.79
N THR A 114 24.37 6.74 -10.67
CA THR A 114 25.41 5.77 -10.31
C THR A 114 25.30 4.50 -11.16
N TYR A 115 26.27 3.60 -11.03
CA TYR A 115 26.34 2.37 -11.82
C TYR A 115 25.06 1.51 -11.67
N PRO A 116 24.43 1.10 -12.78
CA PRO A 116 23.09 0.50 -12.70
C PRO A 116 23.09 -1.00 -12.39
N ARG A 117 24.17 -1.73 -12.63
CA ARG A 117 24.22 -3.18 -12.37
C ARG A 117 24.65 -3.42 -10.92
N THR A 118 23.75 -3.26 -9.99
CA THR A 118 23.96 -3.45 -8.57
C THR A 118 22.79 -4.16 -7.94
N ASP A 119 23.08 -5.03 -6.96
CA ASP A 119 22.06 -5.69 -6.11
C ASP A 119 21.77 -4.87 -4.86
N ALA A 120 22.66 -3.93 -4.51
CA ALA A 120 22.52 -3.13 -3.30
C ALA A 120 21.38 -2.12 -3.41
N ARG A 121 20.64 -2.00 -2.32
CA ARG A 121 19.52 -1.06 -2.15
C ARG A 121 19.80 0.00 -1.08
N VAL A 122 21.06 0.13 -0.70
CA VAL A 122 21.53 1.02 0.37
C VAL A 122 22.73 1.83 -0.11
N LEU A 123 23.07 2.86 0.66
CA LEU A 123 24.24 3.71 0.46
C LEU A 123 25.40 3.19 1.31
N SER A 124 26.63 3.47 0.88
CA SER A 124 27.81 3.33 1.74
C SER A 124 27.91 4.49 2.73
N SER A 125 28.61 4.25 3.83
CA SER A 125 28.91 5.29 4.82
C SER A 125 29.67 6.47 4.22
N ALA A 126 30.55 6.21 3.26
CA ALA A 126 31.29 7.26 2.54
C ALA A 126 30.35 8.16 1.73
N VAL A 127 29.43 7.56 0.96
CA VAL A 127 28.42 8.30 0.18
C VAL A 127 27.46 9.05 1.10
N GLY A 128 27.04 8.44 2.20
CA GLY A 128 26.14 9.06 3.17
C GLY A 128 26.69 10.36 3.77
N LYS A 129 28.00 10.45 3.98
CA LYS A 129 28.67 11.68 4.49
C LYS A 129 28.61 12.84 3.47
N GLU A 130 28.69 12.54 2.19
CA GLU A 130 28.77 13.52 1.11
C GLU A 130 27.43 13.72 0.36
N ILE A 131 26.35 13.08 0.86
CA ILE A 131 25.05 12.98 0.17
C ILE A 131 24.43 14.34 -0.17
N HIS A 132 24.78 15.38 0.59
CA HIS A 132 24.33 16.75 0.34
C HIS A 132 24.73 17.26 -1.04
N LYS A 133 25.81 16.76 -1.62
CA LYS A 133 26.25 17.13 -2.97
C LYS A 133 25.30 16.58 -4.03
N ASN A 134 24.85 15.34 -3.87
CA ASN A 134 23.87 14.69 -4.75
C ASN A 134 22.53 15.44 -4.70
N ILE A 135 22.06 15.75 -3.49
CA ILE A 135 20.82 16.51 -3.28
C ILE A 135 20.96 17.92 -3.87
N GLY A 136 22.10 18.59 -3.59
CA GLY A 136 22.37 19.94 -4.08
C GLY A 136 22.29 20.09 -5.59
N GLY A 137 22.79 19.08 -6.33
CA GLY A 137 22.67 19.04 -7.78
C GLY A 137 21.22 18.99 -8.27
N LEU A 138 20.36 18.23 -7.59
CA LEU A 138 18.94 18.04 -7.98
C LEU A 138 18.11 19.33 -7.92
N ARG A 139 18.61 20.42 -7.34
CA ARG A 139 18.01 21.75 -7.44
C ARG A 139 17.86 22.22 -8.90
N ASN A 140 18.69 21.70 -9.81
CA ASN A 140 18.66 22.00 -11.23
C ASN A 140 17.71 21.10 -12.04
N PHE A 141 17.01 20.18 -11.39
CA PHE A 141 16.04 19.29 -12.05
C PHE A 141 14.62 19.64 -11.61
N ALA A 142 13.91 20.41 -12.45
CA ALA A 142 12.62 21.01 -12.14
C ALA A 142 11.59 20.07 -11.48
N PRO A 143 11.40 18.79 -11.92
CA PRO A 143 10.40 17.90 -11.32
C PRO A 143 10.59 17.63 -9.82
N VAL A 144 11.79 17.81 -9.29
CA VAL A 144 12.12 17.49 -7.88
C VAL A 144 12.85 18.63 -7.16
N SER A 145 13.09 19.75 -7.82
CA SER A 145 13.88 20.88 -7.32
C SER A 145 13.39 21.37 -5.95
N ALA A 146 12.09 21.58 -5.79
CA ALA A 146 11.51 22.07 -4.55
C ALA A 146 11.80 21.11 -3.36
N TYR A 147 11.70 19.81 -3.58
CA TYR A 147 11.98 18.80 -2.56
C TYR A 147 13.47 18.78 -2.18
N ALA A 148 14.36 18.92 -3.17
CA ALA A 148 15.80 18.99 -2.91
C ALA A 148 16.17 20.23 -2.10
N VAL A 149 15.58 21.39 -2.39
CA VAL A 149 15.76 22.63 -1.64
C VAL A 149 15.31 22.44 -0.20
N GLN A 150 14.10 21.92 0.02
CA GLN A 150 13.55 21.69 1.36
C GLN A 150 14.45 20.78 2.21
N ILE A 151 14.94 19.65 1.66
CA ILE A 151 15.83 18.74 2.35
C ILE A 151 17.12 19.44 2.82
N LEU A 152 17.66 20.32 1.98
CA LEU A 152 18.89 21.07 2.32
C LEU A 152 18.65 22.13 3.38
N GLU A 153 17.57 22.87 3.29
CA GLU A 153 17.18 23.92 4.27
C GLU A 153 16.87 23.32 5.63
N GLU A 154 16.13 22.22 5.68
CA GLU A 154 15.79 21.50 6.91
C GLU A 154 16.94 20.64 7.46
N ASN A 155 18.01 20.46 6.68
CA ASN A 155 19.14 19.58 7.02
C ASN A 155 18.73 18.14 7.34
N SER A 156 17.63 17.64 6.80
CA SER A 156 17.08 16.32 7.10
C SER A 156 18.02 15.17 6.66
N TYR A 157 18.92 15.43 5.73
CA TYR A 157 19.95 14.49 5.25
C TYR A 157 21.03 14.14 6.30
N GLN A 158 21.27 14.98 7.31
CA GLN A 158 22.36 14.79 8.28
C GLN A 158 22.23 13.50 9.09
N LYS A 159 21.02 12.99 9.28
CA LYS A 159 20.75 11.78 10.06
C LYS A 159 20.85 10.50 9.24
N ILE A 160 21.05 10.59 7.92
CA ILE A 160 20.94 9.44 7.00
C ILE A 160 21.89 8.29 7.37
N ALA A 161 23.10 8.59 7.82
CA ALA A 161 24.09 7.59 8.21
C ALA A 161 23.66 6.66 9.35
N LYS A 162 22.66 7.07 10.14
CA LYS A 162 22.11 6.28 11.26
C LYS A 162 20.79 5.56 10.90
N THR A 163 20.45 5.54 9.64
CA THR A 163 19.19 4.94 9.17
C THR A 163 19.45 3.63 8.42
N ARG A 164 18.38 2.89 8.15
CA ARG A 164 18.41 1.66 7.34
C ARG A 164 18.88 1.85 5.89
N TYR A 165 19.04 3.09 5.44
CA TYR A 165 19.45 3.43 4.06
C TYR A 165 20.96 3.48 3.89
N VAL A 166 21.73 3.37 4.96
CA VAL A 166 23.20 3.30 4.93
C VAL A 166 23.67 2.02 5.61
N ASN A 167 24.28 1.12 4.85
CA ASN A 167 24.75 -0.15 5.39
C ASN A 167 25.87 -0.75 4.52
N ASP A 168 27.12 -0.56 4.93
CA ASP A 168 28.28 -1.06 4.18
C ASP A 168 28.31 -2.60 4.05
N LYS A 169 27.68 -3.33 4.98
CA LYS A 169 27.64 -4.80 4.95
C LYS A 169 26.73 -5.37 3.86
N GLN A 170 25.80 -4.58 3.34
CA GLN A 170 24.89 -4.96 2.24
C GLN A 170 25.41 -4.50 0.86
N ILE A 171 26.67 -4.08 0.78
CA ILE A 171 27.29 -3.62 -0.47
C ILE A 171 28.40 -4.58 -0.80
N THR A 172 28.36 -5.18 -1.99
CA THR A 172 29.44 -5.98 -2.54
C THR A 172 30.41 -5.07 -3.32
N ASP A 173 30.04 -4.67 -4.53
CA ASP A 173 30.88 -3.85 -5.41
C ASP A 173 30.36 -2.41 -5.55
N HIS A 174 29.03 -2.26 -5.64
CA HIS A 174 28.38 -0.99 -5.89
C HIS A 174 27.20 -0.79 -4.93
N TYR A 175 27.00 0.47 -4.51
CA TYR A 175 25.80 0.87 -3.77
C TYR A 175 24.62 1.12 -4.71
N ALA A 176 23.46 1.43 -4.16
CA ALA A 176 22.21 1.62 -4.88
C ALA A 176 22.30 2.62 -6.05
N ILE A 177 21.34 2.51 -6.98
CA ILE A 177 21.17 3.44 -8.09
C ILE A 177 20.58 4.74 -7.54
N ILE A 178 21.37 5.81 -7.60
CA ILE A 178 20.97 7.15 -7.15
C ILE A 178 21.40 8.24 -8.16
N PRO A 179 20.80 9.42 -8.14
CA PRO A 179 21.30 10.57 -8.88
C PRO A 179 22.68 10.98 -8.37
N THR A 180 23.59 11.33 -9.28
CA THR A 180 24.92 11.83 -8.92
C THR A 180 24.91 13.30 -8.50
N GLY A 181 23.85 14.04 -8.87
CA GLY A 181 23.82 15.50 -8.75
C GLY A 181 24.59 16.23 -9.85
N GLN A 182 25.00 15.53 -10.90
CA GLN A 182 25.78 16.03 -12.03
C GLN A 182 25.12 15.70 -13.38
N GLY A 183 25.77 16.05 -14.49
CA GLY A 183 25.32 15.64 -15.82
C GLY A 183 24.08 16.39 -16.38
N PHE A 184 23.61 17.44 -15.73
CA PHE A 184 22.34 18.10 -16.08
C PHE A 184 22.31 18.72 -17.49
N SER A 185 23.46 19.01 -18.11
CA SER A 185 23.53 19.42 -19.51
C SER A 185 22.95 18.36 -20.46
N ALA A 186 23.06 17.08 -20.08
CA ALA A 186 22.55 15.96 -20.86
C ALA A 186 21.04 15.76 -20.76
N LEU A 187 20.34 16.36 -19.78
CA LEU A 187 18.89 16.16 -19.61
C LEU A 187 18.09 16.55 -20.86
N ARG A 188 18.53 17.60 -21.58
CA ARG A 188 17.85 18.07 -22.80
C ARG A 188 17.95 17.08 -23.96
N SER A 189 18.92 16.17 -23.93
CA SER A 189 19.15 15.17 -24.96
C SER A 189 18.55 13.80 -24.62
N LEU A 190 17.89 13.66 -23.46
CA LEU A 190 17.22 12.43 -23.08
C LEU A 190 15.95 12.21 -23.88
N SER A 191 15.66 10.94 -24.16
CA SER A 191 14.34 10.54 -24.62
C SER A 191 13.29 10.83 -23.53
N PRO A 192 12.00 11.00 -23.89
CA PRO A 192 10.94 11.14 -22.88
C PRO A 192 10.89 9.95 -21.89
N ALA A 193 11.21 8.74 -22.34
CA ALA A 193 11.28 7.56 -21.48
C ALA A 193 12.44 7.66 -20.49
N SER A 194 13.64 7.99 -20.99
CA SER A 194 14.84 8.17 -20.14
C SER A 194 14.65 9.27 -19.10
N ALA A 195 14.01 10.37 -19.46
CA ALA A 195 13.70 11.47 -18.55
C ALA A 195 12.73 11.03 -17.43
N LYS A 196 11.70 10.25 -17.75
CA LYS A 196 10.76 9.69 -16.75
C LYS A 196 11.44 8.70 -15.81
N VAL A 197 12.30 7.82 -16.33
CA VAL A 197 13.06 6.86 -15.51
C VAL A 197 14.00 7.62 -14.57
N TYR A 198 14.68 8.67 -15.04
CA TYR A 198 15.51 9.51 -14.19
C TYR A 198 14.71 10.19 -13.08
N GLU A 199 13.51 10.71 -13.39
CA GLU A 199 12.63 11.29 -12.37
C GLU A 199 12.24 10.26 -11.30
N VAL A 200 11.88 9.05 -11.70
CA VAL A 200 11.54 7.96 -10.76
C VAL A 200 12.71 7.65 -9.83
N ILE A 201 13.92 7.55 -10.35
CA ILE A 201 15.14 7.34 -9.55
C ILE A 201 15.36 8.51 -8.58
N ALA A 202 15.24 9.75 -9.06
CA ALA A 202 15.44 10.95 -8.24
C ALA A 202 14.41 11.05 -7.10
N ARG A 203 13.14 10.75 -7.38
CA ARG A 203 12.07 10.74 -6.37
C ARG A 203 12.26 9.65 -5.32
N ARG A 204 12.62 8.43 -5.73
CA ARG A 204 12.96 7.35 -4.81
C ARG A 204 14.13 7.74 -3.89
N PHE A 205 15.14 8.38 -4.45
CA PHE A 205 16.30 8.88 -3.70
C PHE A 205 15.93 9.97 -2.70
N LEU A 206 15.16 10.98 -3.11
CA LEU A 206 14.76 12.06 -2.22
C LEU A 206 13.77 11.60 -1.13
N SER A 207 12.98 10.58 -1.39
CA SER A 207 11.99 10.05 -0.45
C SER A 207 12.61 9.62 0.89
N ILE A 208 13.85 9.10 0.89
CA ILE A 208 14.50 8.59 2.12
C ILE A 208 14.85 9.69 3.13
N PHE A 209 14.79 10.96 2.74
CA PHE A 209 15.06 12.11 3.60
C PHE A 209 13.79 12.72 4.21
N TYR A 210 12.64 12.19 3.85
CA TYR A 210 11.32 12.60 4.35
C TYR A 210 10.83 11.66 5.45
N PRO A 211 9.96 12.16 6.34
CA PRO A 211 9.36 11.33 7.36
C PRO A 211 8.48 10.22 6.75
N PRO A 212 8.21 9.17 7.50
CA PRO A 212 7.28 8.12 7.07
C PRO A 212 5.88 8.66 6.85
N ALA A 213 5.13 7.99 5.99
CA ALA A 213 3.69 8.19 5.89
C ALA A 213 3.00 7.58 7.11
N ILE A 214 2.00 8.27 7.65
CA ILE A 214 1.26 7.81 8.81
C ILE A 214 -0.22 7.73 8.46
N SER A 215 -0.80 6.56 8.67
CA SER A 215 -2.23 6.34 8.54
C SER A 215 -2.83 5.93 9.87
N GLN A 216 -4.08 6.33 10.10
CA GLN A 216 -4.89 5.78 11.18
C GLN A 216 -5.83 4.74 10.59
N LYS A 217 -5.78 3.53 11.15
CA LYS A 217 -6.68 2.42 10.85
C LYS A 217 -7.64 2.25 12.02
N VAL A 218 -8.94 2.13 11.71
CA VAL A 218 -9.99 1.78 12.67
C VAL A 218 -10.64 0.51 12.15
N SER A 219 -10.59 -0.55 12.96
CA SER A 219 -11.24 -1.83 12.66
C SER A 219 -12.41 -2.03 13.62
N LEU A 220 -13.59 -2.29 13.06
CA LEU A 220 -14.82 -2.51 13.80
C LEU A 220 -15.21 -3.98 13.68
N THR A 221 -15.67 -4.56 14.78
CA THR A 221 -16.39 -5.84 14.80
C THR A 221 -17.80 -5.57 15.29
N VAL A 222 -18.78 -5.81 14.44
CA VAL A 222 -20.20 -5.65 14.75
C VAL A 222 -20.83 -7.02 14.93
N LEU A 223 -21.45 -7.24 16.08
CA LEU A 223 -22.17 -8.46 16.40
C LEU A 223 -23.66 -8.27 16.05
N VAL A 224 -24.13 -9.00 15.07
CA VAL A 224 -25.52 -9.00 14.63
C VAL A 224 -26.24 -10.20 15.24
N LYS A 225 -27.33 -9.95 15.96
CA LYS A 225 -28.11 -10.95 16.67
C LYS A 225 -29.54 -11.06 16.14
N SER A 226 -30.10 -12.25 16.24
CA SER A 226 -31.50 -12.53 16.00
C SER A 226 -32.06 -13.51 17.02
N GLN A 227 -33.36 -13.75 16.98
CA GLN A 227 -33.99 -14.78 17.82
C GLN A 227 -33.46 -16.18 17.53
N GLN A 228 -33.15 -16.47 16.26
CA GLN A 228 -32.58 -17.77 15.83
C GLN A 228 -31.09 -17.91 16.09
N LEU A 229 -30.38 -16.78 16.18
CA LEU A 229 -28.93 -16.72 16.44
C LEU A 229 -28.64 -15.78 17.63
N PRO A 230 -28.96 -16.20 18.85
CA PRO A 230 -28.77 -15.34 20.04
C PRO A 230 -27.29 -15.10 20.38
N GLN A 231 -26.37 -16.02 20.00
CA GLN A 231 -24.93 -15.82 20.10
C GLN A 231 -24.43 -14.74 19.14
N GLY A 232 -25.15 -14.52 18.04
CA GLY A 232 -24.86 -13.54 17.01
C GLY A 232 -23.75 -13.96 16.04
N GLU A 233 -23.70 -13.25 14.93
CA GLU A 233 -22.70 -13.39 13.89
C GLU A 233 -21.90 -12.09 13.72
N ARG A 234 -20.61 -12.20 13.36
CA ARG A 234 -19.69 -11.07 13.34
C ARG A 234 -19.49 -10.53 11.94
N PHE A 235 -19.59 -9.21 11.85
CA PHE A 235 -19.30 -8.43 10.64
C PHE A 235 -18.12 -7.52 10.92
N PHE A 236 -17.19 -7.48 9.97
CA PHE A 236 -15.94 -6.74 10.08
C PHE A 236 -15.92 -5.59 9.10
N ALA A 237 -15.51 -4.42 9.56
CA ALA A 237 -15.25 -3.27 8.72
C ALA A 237 -13.92 -2.65 9.08
N SER A 238 -13.16 -2.19 8.09
CA SER A 238 -11.86 -1.57 8.30
C SER A 238 -11.76 -0.26 7.52
N PHE A 239 -11.32 0.80 8.19
CA PHE A 239 -11.21 2.14 7.64
C PHE A 239 -9.80 2.65 7.83
N LYS A 240 -9.27 3.32 6.80
CA LYS A 240 -7.93 3.88 6.85
C LYS A 240 -7.91 5.29 6.32
N VAL A 241 -7.28 6.18 7.06
CA VAL A 241 -7.08 7.58 6.68
C VAL A 241 -5.60 7.92 6.77
N LEU A 242 -5.06 8.51 5.71
CA LEU A 242 -3.72 9.07 5.71
C LEU A 242 -3.73 10.38 6.49
N THR A 243 -3.07 10.40 7.67
CA THR A 243 -3.01 11.57 8.54
C THR A 243 -1.73 12.39 8.38
N GLN A 244 -0.68 11.76 7.84
CA GLN A 244 0.57 12.42 7.48
C GLN A 244 1.09 11.83 6.18
N GLU A 245 1.19 12.64 5.14
CA GLU A 245 1.63 12.22 3.80
C GLU A 245 3.10 11.75 3.81
N GLY A 246 3.94 12.44 4.56
CA GLY A 246 5.36 12.12 4.64
C GLY A 246 6.03 12.06 3.27
N TYR A 247 6.77 10.98 2.99
CA TYR A 247 7.49 10.80 1.73
C TYR A 247 6.58 10.56 0.50
N LEU A 248 5.30 10.27 0.67
CA LEU A 248 4.40 9.92 -0.45
C LEU A 248 4.28 11.05 -1.47
N GLY A 249 4.22 12.31 -1.01
CA GLY A 249 4.19 13.47 -1.91
C GLY A 249 5.44 13.57 -2.78
N VAL A 250 6.61 13.23 -2.22
CA VAL A 250 7.87 13.21 -2.96
C VAL A 250 7.94 12.04 -3.92
N SER A 251 7.46 10.87 -3.52
CA SER A 251 7.56 9.63 -4.32
C SER A 251 6.67 9.63 -5.56
N ARG A 252 5.67 10.51 -5.61
CA ARG A 252 4.71 10.60 -6.71
C ARG A 252 5.33 11.27 -7.93
N PRO A 253 5.45 10.57 -9.09
CA PRO A 253 5.99 11.16 -10.30
C PRO A 253 5.11 12.29 -10.85
N SER A 254 5.75 13.31 -11.44
CA SER A 254 5.05 14.51 -11.97
C SER A 254 4.10 14.21 -13.13
N PHE A 255 4.32 13.12 -13.83
CA PHE A 255 3.53 12.67 -14.99
C PHE A 255 2.35 11.76 -14.64
N PHE A 256 2.14 11.41 -13.34
CA PHE A 256 0.93 10.72 -12.91
C PHE A 256 -0.18 11.70 -12.59
N SER A 257 -1.37 11.46 -13.16
CA SER A 257 -2.59 12.19 -12.79
C SER A 257 -3.29 11.49 -11.63
N SER A 258 -3.84 12.28 -10.71
CA SER A 258 -4.53 11.82 -9.49
C SER A 258 -5.67 10.80 -9.70
N LYS A 259 -6.18 10.66 -10.93
CA LYS A 259 -7.28 9.72 -11.25
C LYS A 259 -6.87 8.26 -11.50
N LYS A 260 -5.58 7.95 -11.60
CA LYS A 260 -5.11 6.57 -11.90
C LYS A 260 -4.76 5.73 -10.67
N GLU A 261 -4.50 6.34 -9.54
CA GLU A 261 -4.00 5.63 -8.34
C GLU A 261 -5.07 4.80 -7.63
N GLU A 262 -6.34 5.21 -7.67
CA GLU A 262 -7.43 4.48 -7.00
C GLU A 262 -7.68 3.06 -7.51
N LYS A 263 -7.13 2.70 -8.68
CA LYS A 263 -7.32 1.37 -9.29
C LYS A 263 -6.16 0.39 -9.08
N GLU A 264 -4.96 0.84 -8.73
CA GLU A 264 -3.79 -0.03 -8.62
C GLU A 264 -3.50 -0.52 -7.20
N GLU A 265 -3.99 0.14 -6.15
CA GLU A 265 -3.80 -0.28 -4.75
C GLU A 265 -4.74 -1.43 -4.29
N LYS A 266 -5.75 -1.79 -5.08
CA LYS A 266 -6.74 -2.84 -4.71
C LYS A 266 -6.28 -4.28 -4.99
N ASN A 267 -5.04 -4.62 -4.73
CA ASN A 267 -4.52 -5.97 -4.96
C ASN A 267 -4.04 -6.63 -3.66
N GLY A 268 -4.96 -7.34 -3.01
CA GLY A 268 -4.60 -8.45 -2.11
C GLY A 268 -4.65 -8.21 -0.61
N GLU A 269 -5.07 -7.05 -0.13
CA GLU A 269 -5.34 -6.81 1.29
C GLU A 269 -6.84 -6.61 1.51
N GLU A 270 -7.32 -6.87 2.73
CA GLU A 270 -8.71 -6.68 3.17
C GLU A 270 -9.29 -5.38 2.58
N GLU A 271 -10.54 -5.38 2.11
CA GLU A 271 -11.20 -4.19 1.58
C GLU A 271 -11.18 -3.07 2.64
N GLU A 272 -10.16 -2.23 2.60
CA GLU A 272 -10.06 -1.04 3.43
C GLU A 272 -10.85 0.08 2.75
N PHE A 273 -11.89 0.55 3.43
CA PHE A 273 -12.64 1.69 2.94
C PHE A 273 -11.87 2.98 3.20
N SER A 274 -11.59 3.74 2.14
CA SER A 274 -11.11 5.11 2.27
C SER A 274 -12.21 5.95 2.94
N CYS A 275 -11.91 6.59 4.04
CA CYS A 275 -12.84 7.48 4.72
C CYS A 275 -12.23 8.88 4.92
N ASP A 276 -13.09 9.87 5.10
CA ASP A 276 -12.64 11.22 5.44
C ASP A 276 -12.32 11.34 6.96
N GLU A 277 -11.56 12.36 7.32
CA GLU A 277 -11.18 12.59 8.72
C GLU A 277 -12.40 12.84 9.65
N ALA A 278 -13.48 13.39 9.13
CA ALA A 278 -14.70 13.63 9.89
C ALA A 278 -15.36 12.31 10.27
N PHE A 279 -15.48 11.39 9.33
CA PHE A 279 -16.01 10.06 9.57
C PHE A 279 -15.10 9.25 10.50
N LEU A 280 -13.78 9.34 10.33
CA LEU A 280 -12.83 8.72 11.25
C LEU A 280 -13.03 9.18 12.69
N LYS A 281 -13.26 10.47 12.92
CA LYS A 281 -13.55 11.01 14.27
C LYS A 281 -14.82 10.42 14.85
N VAL A 282 -15.88 10.25 14.05
CA VAL A 282 -17.12 9.59 14.48
C VAL A 282 -16.84 8.15 14.90
N LEU A 283 -16.16 7.36 14.06
CA LEU A 283 -15.77 6.00 14.38
C LEU A 283 -14.93 5.88 15.66
N GLN A 284 -14.10 6.87 15.91
CA GLN A 284 -13.27 6.93 17.12
C GLN A 284 -14.04 7.22 18.42
N THR A 285 -15.23 7.77 18.35
CA THR A 285 -16.09 8.04 19.51
C THR A 285 -16.98 6.86 19.89
N MET A 286 -17.17 5.90 18.99
CA MET A 286 -17.99 4.72 19.22
C MET A 286 -17.51 3.89 20.41
N LYS A 287 -18.44 3.37 21.20
CA LYS A 287 -18.16 2.60 22.41
C LYS A 287 -18.58 1.14 22.25
N LYS A 288 -17.80 0.25 22.88
CA LYS A 288 -18.19 -1.17 22.95
C LYS A 288 -19.57 -1.33 23.58
N GLY A 289 -20.41 -2.17 22.98
CA GLY A 289 -21.79 -2.42 23.39
C GLY A 289 -22.80 -1.42 22.81
N GLU A 290 -22.37 -0.38 22.10
CA GLU A 290 -23.25 0.57 21.44
C GLU A 290 -24.07 -0.14 20.35
N GLN A 291 -25.38 0.12 20.35
CA GLN A 291 -26.28 -0.42 19.35
C GLN A 291 -26.19 0.42 18.07
N LEU A 292 -25.99 -0.24 16.95
CA LEU A 292 -25.86 0.39 15.65
C LEU A 292 -27.13 0.14 14.81
N PRO A 293 -27.60 1.12 14.03
CA PRO A 293 -28.67 0.89 13.08
C PRO A 293 -28.16 -0.01 11.94
N LEU A 294 -28.79 -1.17 11.75
CA LEU A 294 -28.55 -2.04 10.59
C LEU A 294 -29.65 -1.82 9.56
N HIS A 295 -29.29 -1.30 8.40
CA HIS A 295 -30.26 -0.97 7.36
C HIS A 295 -30.64 -2.19 6.52
N SER A 296 -29.63 -2.99 6.11
CA SER A 296 -29.86 -4.17 5.29
C SER A 296 -28.68 -5.13 5.37
N LEU A 297 -28.91 -6.38 4.97
CA LEU A 297 -27.89 -7.36 4.62
C LEU A 297 -27.97 -7.66 3.13
N SER A 298 -26.85 -7.90 2.50
CA SER A 298 -26.77 -8.27 1.08
C SER A 298 -25.75 -9.36 0.84
N ILE A 299 -25.96 -10.16 -0.20
CA ILE A 299 -25.02 -11.18 -0.64
C ILE A 299 -24.21 -10.60 -1.80
N LYS A 300 -22.89 -10.58 -1.64
CA LYS A 300 -21.96 -10.23 -2.71
C LYS A 300 -21.50 -11.52 -3.39
N GLU A 301 -21.96 -11.74 -4.61
CA GLU A 301 -21.51 -12.87 -5.42
C GLU A 301 -20.17 -12.53 -6.07
N GLY A 302 -19.25 -13.50 -6.10
CA GLY A 302 -17.93 -13.34 -6.71
C GLY A 302 -17.44 -14.65 -7.30
N GLU A 303 -16.51 -14.53 -8.22
CA GLU A 303 -15.83 -15.67 -8.82
C GLU A 303 -14.37 -15.69 -8.38
N THR A 304 -13.84 -16.89 -8.13
CA THR A 304 -12.43 -17.04 -7.88
C THR A 304 -11.63 -16.83 -9.16
N SER A 305 -10.54 -16.13 -9.05
CA SER A 305 -9.61 -15.95 -10.17
C SER A 305 -8.28 -16.65 -9.85
N PRO A 306 -7.60 -17.19 -10.85
CA PRO A 306 -6.26 -17.74 -10.66
C PRO A 306 -5.29 -16.64 -10.24
N PRO A 307 -4.16 -17.00 -9.59
CA PRO A 307 -3.10 -16.05 -9.30
C PRO A 307 -2.68 -15.28 -10.56
N LYS A 308 -2.32 -14.02 -10.39
CA LYS A 308 -1.85 -13.20 -11.51
C LYS A 308 -0.60 -13.81 -12.13
N ARG A 309 -0.56 -13.88 -13.46
CA ARG A 309 0.64 -14.31 -14.17
C ARG A 309 1.78 -13.32 -13.93
N TYR A 310 2.98 -13.84 -13.85
CA TYR A 310 4.16 -13.00 -13.82
C TYR A 310 4.28 -12.21 -15.14
N ASN A 311 4.61 -10.94 -15.02
CA ASN A 311 5.20 -10.18 -16.10
C ASN A 311 6.73 -10.24 -15.99
N SER A 312 7.45 -9.78 -16.99
CA SER A 312 8.92 -9.84 -17.01
C SER A 312 9.57 -9.15 -15.81
N GLY A 313 9.05 -8.01 -15.37
CA GLY A 313 9.56 -7.29 -14.20
C GLY A 313 9.30 -8.02 -12.89
N SER A 314 8.07 -8.49 -12.68
CA SER A 314 7.72 -9.23 -11.45
C SER A 314 8.42 -10.60 -11.39
N LEU A 315 8.68 -11.24 -12.54
CA LEU A 315 9.44 -12.48 -12.58
C LEU A 315 10.89 -12.28 -12.12
N ILE A 316 11.56 -11.24 -12.63
CA ILE A 316 12.95 -10.92 -12.21
C ILE A 316 13.00 -10.67 -10.71
N LEU A 317 12.07 -9.88 -10.16
CA LEU A 317 12.03 -9.59 -8.74
C LEU A 317 11.76 -10.85 -7.90
N THR A 318 10.90 -11.75 -8.39
CA THR A 318 10.66 -13.05 -7.73
C THR A 318 11.90 -13.94 -7.76
N MET A 319 12.61 -13.97 -8.87
CA MET A 319 13.86 -14.73 -8.99
C MET A 319 14.97 -14.19 -8.08
N GLU A 320 15.09 -12.87 -7.94
CA GLU A 320 16.02 -12.25 -6.99
C GLU A 320 15.73 -12.67 -5.54
N ASN A 321 14.46 -12.88 -5.21
CA ASN A 321 14.00 -13.30 -3.90
C ASN A 321 13.59 -14.79 -3.83
N ALA A 322 14.11 -15.62 -4.71
CA ALA A 322 13.68 -17.02 -4.85
C ALA A 322 13.84 -17.84 -3.56
N GLY A 323 14.82 -17.54 -2.73
CA GLY A 323 15.02 -18.20 -1.45
C GLY A 323 13.83 -18.11 -0.47
N GLN A 324 12.92 -17.15 -0.67
CA GLN A 324 11.70 -17.06 0.15
C GLN A 324 10.64 -18.12 -0.22
N PHE A 325 10.79 -18.78 -1.35
CA PHE A 325 9.85 -19.78 -1.89
C PHE A 325 10.41 -21.19 -1.83
N ILE A 326 11.63 -21.35 -1.35
CA ILE A 326 12.30 -22.67 -1.19
C ILE A 326 12.07 -23.09 0.25
N GLU A 327 11.29 -24.17 0.44
CA GLU A 327 11.01 -24.75 1.77
C GLU A 327 12.19 -25.58 2.30
N ASP A 328 13.15 -25.93 1.46
CA ASP A 328 14.29 -26.79 1.79
C ASP A 328 15.56 -25.96 1.92
N GLU A 329 16.10 -25.89 3.14
CA GLU A 329 17.32 -25.09 3.43
C GLU A 329 18.60 -25.68 2.80
N GLU A 330 18.53 -26.90 2.19
CA GLU A 330 19.68 -27.56 1.54
C GLU A 330 19.80 -27.26 0.03
N LEU A 331 18.88 -26.49 -0.55
CA LEU A 331 18.90 -26.04 -1.95
C LEU A 331 19.20 -24.55 -2.06
#